data_74de39653af00bf1033e3d295976d081
#
_entry.id   74de39653af00bf1033e3d295976d081
#
_cell.length_a   1.000
_cell.length_b   1.000
_cell.length_c   1.000
_cell.angle_alpha   90.00
_cell.angle_beta   90.00
_cell.angle_gamma   90.00
#
_symmetry.space_group_name_H-M   'P 1'
#
loop_
_entity.id
_entity.type
_entity.pdbx_description
1 polymer ?
#
loop_
_entity_poly.entity_id
_entity_poly.type
_entity_poly.pdbx_seq_one_letter_code
_entity_poly.pdbx_strand_id
1 'polypeptide(L)'
;PIDGIEWDDDMLHRDGSNDVTIGTITSQWGTAATRWNSLYKAVARATKVIQALDNGTADGINEEKTNQYKGEAYFMLGFAYGELATYYGDCVLNKGMTLEEAYEAVRTPKKEVMAYAYECLDKAIELLPDSHTGQQRPTKGVALGIKARFALYHEDWETAAQAAEQCMNSKVYKLHDNYGELFKADSSPELMFYFKGDLT
;
A
#
# COMPACT_ATOMS: atom_id res chain seq x y z
N PRO A 1 -4.13 -3.15 10.08
CA PRO A 1 -3.72 -2.52 11.33
C PRO A 1 -4.88 -2.48 12.29
N ILE A 2 -4.64 -2.94 13.49
CA ILE A 2 -5.60 -3.04 14.59
C ILE A 2 -6.04 -1.65 15.06
N ASP A 3 -5.17 -0.66 14.89
CA ASP A 3 -5.37 0.73 15.34
C ASP A 3 -6.68 1.38 14.84
N GLY A 4 -7.13 1.03 13.61
CA GLY A 4 -8.39 1.56 13.07
C GLY A 4 -9.64 0.96 13.71
N ILE A 5 -9.53 -0.24 14.25
CA ILE A 5 -10.63 -0.96 14.90
C ILE A 5 -10.79 -0.49 16.36
N GLU A 6 -9.69 -0.09 17.00
CA GLU A 6 -9.70 0.39 18.39
C GLU A 6 -10.36 1.78 18.57
N TRP A 7 -10.65 2.49 17.47
CA TRP A 7 -11.39 3.76 17.49
C TRP A 7 -12.91 3.57 17.55
N ASP A 8 -13.38 2.33 17.42
CA ASP A 8 -14.79 2.01 17.47
C ASP A 8 -15.22 1.74 18.92
N ASP A 9 -16.30 2.36 19.35
CA ASP A 9 -16.87 2.20 20.70
C ASP A 9 -17.28 0.76 21.03
N ASP A 10 -17.43 -0.08 20.00
CA ASP A 10 -17.80 -1.48 20.12
C ASP A 10 -16.62 -2.40 20.50
N MET A 11 -15.38 -1.89 20.48
CA MET A 11 -14.18 -2.65 20.84
C MET A 11 -13.70 -2.30 22.25
N LEU A 12 -13.96 -3.19 23.21
CA LEU A 12 -13.40 -3.10 24.55
C LEU A 12 -11.95 -3.56 24.56
N HIS A 13 -11.04 -2.67 24.95
CA HIS A 13 -9.64 -3.04 25.15
C HIS A 13 -9.49 -3.90 26.40
N ARG A 14 -8.85 -5.07 26.26
CA ARG A 14 -8.76 -6.09 27.32
C ARG A 14 -8.01 -5.61 28.57
N ASP A 15 -7.04 -4.72 28.41
CA ASP A 15 -6.09 -4.32 29.46
C ASP A 15 -6.32 -2.89 29.99
N GLY A 16 -7.53 -2.37 29.84
CA GLY A 16 -7.86 -1.01 30.31
C GLY A 16 -7.57 0.07 29.26
N SER A 17 -7.39 1.29 29.67
CA SER A 17 -7.19 2.43 28.78
C SER A 17 -5.90 2.35 27.97
N ASN A 18 -6.00 2.37 26.64
CA ASN A 18 -4.90 2.81 25.80
C ASN A 18 -5.19 4.20 25.22
N ASP A 19 -4.17 4.84 24.68
CA ASP A 19 -4.27 6.21 24.16
C ASP A 19 -5.31 6.34 23.03
N VAL A 20 -5.54 5.26 22.25
CA VAL A 20 -6.51 5.22 21.16
C VAL A 20 -7.94 5.22 21.73
N THR A 21 -8.24 4.28 22.62
CA THR A 21 -9.59 4.09 23.19
C THR A 21 -10.07 5.31 23.98
N ILE A 22 -9.16 5.99 24.69
CA ILE A 22 -9.50 7.18 25.49
C ILE A 22 -9.30 8.50 24.72
N GLY A 23 -8.90 8.44 23.45
CA GLY A 23 -8.74 9.62 22.60
C GLY A 23 -7.58 10.53 22.98
N THR A 24 -6.58 10.04 23.69
CA THR A 24 -5.42 10.82 24.17
C THR A 24 -4.18 10.69 23.30
N ILE A 25 -4.36 10.42 22.00
CA ILE A 25 -3.24 10.30 21.05
C ILE A 25 -2.50 11.64 20.97
N THR A 26 -1.20 11.57 21.18
CA THR A 26 -0.29 12.70 21.06
C THR A 26 0.76 12.47 19.99
N SER A 27 1.53 13.51 19.64
CA SER A 27 2.69 13.39 18.75
C SER A 27 3.79 12.44 19.26
N GLN A 28 3.73 12.04 20.53
CA GLN A 28 4.65 11.08 21.16
C GLN A 28 4.17 9.64 21.08
N TRP A 29 3.03 9.39 20.45
CA TRP A 29 2.48 8.04 20.34
C TRP A 29 3.39 7.13 19.51
N GLY A 30 3.93 6.09 20.18
CA GLY A 30 4.96 5.22 19.62
C GLY A 30 4.53 4.43 18.37
N THR A 31 3.24 4.09 18.28
CA THR A 31 2.68 3.38 17.12
C THR A 31 2.75 4.25 15.85
N ALA A 32 2.51 5.56 15.95
CA ALA A 32 2.65 6.47 14.82
C ALA A 32 4.09 6.51 14.31
N ALA A 33 5.07 6.63 15.22
CA ALA A 33 6.49 6.62 14.85
C ALA A 33 6.91 5.27 14.23
N THR A 34 6.42 4.16 14.76
CA THR A 34 6.69 2.81 14.25
C THR A 34 6.15 2.63 12.83
N ARG A 35 4.91 3.07 12.58
CA ARG A 35 4.28 3.03 11.26
C ARG A 35 5.05 3.89 10.25
N TRP A 36 5.37 5.14 10.61
CA TRP A 36 6.20 6.03 9.80
C TRP A 36 7.51 5.37 9.38
N ASN A 37 8.26 4.85 10.33
CA ASN A 37 9.54 4.19 10.08
C ASN A 37 9.38 2.95 9.19
N SER A 38 8.32 2.17 9.38
CA SER A 38 8.04 0.98 8.57
C SER A 38 7.72 1.33 7.12
N LEU A 39 6.93 2.38 6.90
CA LEU A 39 6.60 2.86 5.55
C LEU A 39 7.86 3.37 4.83
N TYR A 40 8.71 4.15 5.50
CA TYR A 40 9.97 4.60 4.87
C TYR A 40 10.98 3.47 4.65
N LYS A 41 10.98 2.43 5.48
CA LYS A 41 11.76 1.21 5.18
C LYS A 41 11.25 0.51 3.91
N ALA A 42 9.94 0.46 3.71
CA ALA A 42 9.35 -0.08 2.48
C ALA A 42 9.73 0.78 1.27
N VAL A 43 9.63 2.10 1.37
CA VAL A 43 10.07 3.05 0.33
C VAL A 43 11.54 2.80 -0.04
N ALA A 44 12.44 2.77 0.94
CA ALA A 44 13.87 2.59 0.67
C ALA A 44 14.18 1.25 -0.01
N ARG A 45 13.52 0.17 0.40
CA ARG A 45 13.69 -1.16 -0.21
C ARG A 45 13.14 -1.22 -1.63
N ALA A 46 11.94 -0.72 -1.86
CA ALA A 46 11.32 -0.70 -3.17
C ALA A 46 12.12 0.15 -4.17
N THR A 47 12.58 1.32 -3.74
CA THR A 47 13.45 2.19 -4.56
C THR A 47 14.74 1.48 -4.97
N LYS A 48 15.39 0.76 -4.03
CA LYS A 48 16.60 -0.02 -4.35
C LYS A 48 16.35 -1.15 -5.34
N VAL A 49 15.19 -1.82 -5.25
CA VAL A 49 14.83 -2.87 -6.23
C VAL A 49 14.69 -2.26 -7.62
N ILE A 50 13.98 -1.14 -7.76
CA ILE A 50 13.81 -0.46 -9.05
C ILE A 50 15.17 -0.05 -9.60
N GLN A 51 16.02 0.61 -8.80
CA GLN A 51 17.36 1.03 -9.22
C GLN A 51 18.23 -0.15 -9.67
N ALA A 52 18.21 -1.27 -8.94
CA ALA A 52 18.98 -2.46 -9.31
C ALA A 52 18.52 -3.06 -10.65
N LEU A 53 17.20 -3.12 -10.87
CA LEU A 53 16.63 -3.62 -12.12
C LEU A 53 16.88 -2.66 -13.29
N ASP A 54 16.82 -1.35 -13.07
CA ASP A 54 17.10 -0.33 -14.09
C ASP A 54 18.57 -0.31 -14.52
N ASN A 55 19.48 -0.54 -13.57
CA ASN A 55 20.92 -0.59 -13.81
C ASN A 55 21.42 -1.93 -14.36
N GLY A 56 20.53 -2.90 -14.56
CA GLY A 56 20.88 -4.24 -15.06
C GLY A 56 21.78 -5.04 -14.11
N THR A 57 21.76 -4.73 -12.80
CA THR A 57 22.57 -5.44 -11.80
C THR A 57 21.95 -6.75 -11.32
N ALA A 58 20.76 -7.08 -11.80
CA ALA A 58 20.07 -8.33 -11.48
C ALA A 58 20.30 -9.37 -12.60
N ASP A 59 21.42 -10.07 -12.54
CA ASP A 59 21.77 -11.09 -13.53
C ASP A 59 20.83 -12.30 -13.49
N GLY A 60 20.58 -12.88 -14.65
CA GLY A 60 19.83 -14.15 -14.79
C GLY A 60 18.30 -14.02 -14.65
N ILE A 61 17.77 -12.80 -14.63
CA ILE A 61 16.33 -12.55 -14.58
C ILE A 61 15.84 -12.21 -16.00
N ASN A 62 14.79 -12.89 -16.47
CA ASN A 62 14.17 -12.58 -17.75
C ASN A 62 13.30 -11.31 -17.65
N GLU A 63 12.91 -10.78 -18.83
CA GLU A 63 12.13 -9.54 -18.92
C GLU A 63 10.78 -9.63 -18.17
N GLU A 64 10.09 -10.76 -18.26
CA GLU A 64 8.81 -10.99 -17.57
C GLU A 64 8.96 -10.84 -16.05
N LYS A 65 9.98 -11.48 -15.45
CA LYS A 65 10.28 -11.36 -14.03
C LYS A 65 10.77 -9.97 -13.65
N THR A 66 11.54 -9.33 -14.53
CA THR A 66 11.97 -7.93 -14.34
C THR A 66 10.77 -7.02 -14.24
N ASN A 67 9.82 -7.13 -15.17
CA ASN A 67 8.58 -6.35 -15.15
C ASN A 67 7.74 -6.64 -13.92
N GLN A 68 7.60 -7.92 -13.55
CA GLN A 68 6.88 -8.31 -12.35
C GLN A 68 7.50 -7.69 -11.09
N TYR A 69 8.81 -7.81 -10.89
CA TYR A 69 9.47 -7.26 -9.68
C TYR A 69 9.47 -5.73 -9.66
N LYS A 70 9.61 -5.07 -10.81
CA LYS A 70 9.40 -3.61 -10.91
C LYS A 70 7.97 -3.23 -10.55
N GLY A 71 6.98 -3.94 -11.07
CA GLY A 71 5.57 -3.72 -10.77
C GLY A 71 5.28 -3.85 -9.28
N GLU A 72 5.80 -4.89 -8.63
CA GLU A 72 5.68 -5.08 -7.19
C GLU A 72 6.37 -3.96 -6.38
N ALA A 73 7.54 -3.53 -6.81
CA ALA A 73 8.25 -2.43 -6.16
C ALA A 73 7.50 -1.09 -6.33
N TYR A 74 6.97 -0.80 -7.51
CA TYR A 74 6.11 0.36 -7.73
C TYR A 74 4.81 0.31 -6.94
N PHE A 75 4.19 -0.87 -6.83
CA PHE A 75 3.04 -1.06 -5.95
C PHE A 75 3.37 -0.71 -4.50
N MET A 76 4.49 -1.19 -3.98
CA MET A 76 4.93 -0.88 -2.61
C MET A 76 5.23 0.60 -2.40
N LEU A 77 5.80 1.30 -3.40
CA LEU A 77 6.00 2.75 -3.34
C LEU A 77 4.66 3.49 -3.30
N GLY A 78 3.75 3.16 -4.22
CA GLY A 78 2.43 3.77 -4.28
C GLY A 78 1.63 3.54 -3.00
N PHE A 79 1.65 2.31 -2.47
CA PHE A 79 1.02 1.98 -1.20
C PHE A 79 1.63 2.77 -0.04
N ALA A 80 2.96 2.75 0.10
CA ALA A 80 3.63 3.42 1.21
C ALA A 80 3.41 4.94 1.20
N TYR A 81 3.52 5.59 0.05
CA TYR A 81 3.26 7.03 -0.06
C TYR A 81 1.78 7.39 0.09
N GLY A 82 0.87 6.56 -0.39
CA GLY A 82 -0.56 6.73 -0.15
C GLY A 82 -0.90 6.68 1.35
N GLU A 83 -0.33 5.72 2.09
CA GLU A 83 -0.47 5.62 3.55
C GLU A 83 0.18 6.83 4.26
N LEU A 84 1.40 7.22 3.85
CA LEU A 84 2.09 8.39 4.41
C LEU A 84 1.26 9.67 4.21
N ALA A 85 0.76 9.92 3.01
CA ALA A 85 -0.07 11.09 2.72
C ALA A 85 -1.39 11.07 3.49
N THR A 86 -1.99 9.89 3.67
CA THR A 86 -3.28 9.73 4.36
C THR A 86 -3.13 10.00 5.87
N TYR A 87 -2.12 9.41 6.51
CA TYR A 87 -1.98 9.48 7.97
C TYR A 87 -1.13 10.66 8.47
N TYR A 88 -0.17 11.13 7.66
CA TYR A 88 0.81 12.14 8.12
C TYR A 88 0.78 13.43 7.31
N GLY A 89 0.09 13.45 6.17
CA GLY A 89 0.03 14.62 5.30
C GLY A 89 1.33 14.85 4.52
N ASP A 90 1.94 16.01 4.70
CA ASP A 90 3.19 16.36 4.04
C ASP A 90 4.33 15.46 4.51
N CYS A 91 5.06 14.87 3.56
CA CYS A 91 6.16 13.96 3.86
C CYS A 91 7.29 14.07 2.82
N VAL A 92 8.46 13.52 3.12
CA VAL A 92 9.61 13.57 2.20
C VAL A 92 9.42 12.54 1.07
N LEU A 93 9.49 12.99 -0.17
CA LEU A 93 9.54 12.10 -1.34
C LEU A 93 10.99 11.65 -1.62
N ASN A 94 11.32 10.43 -1.18
CA ASN A 94 12.60 9.81 -1.53
C ASN A 94 12.45 9.01 -2.84
N LYS A 95 12.89 9.60 -3.93
CA LYS A 95 12.93 9.01 -5.28
C LYS A 95 14.30 8.41 -5.64
N GLY A 96 15.07 8.02 -4.64
CA GLY A 96 16.44 7.52 -4.82
C GLY A 96 17.52 8.54 -4.40
N MET A 97 17.21 9.34 -3.40
CA MET A 97 18.13 10.35 -2.84
C MET A 97 19.41 9.71 -2.31
N THR A 98 20.52 10.43 -2.47
CA THR A 98 21.75 10.18 -1.74
C THR A 98 21.58 10.51 -0.25
N LEU A 99 22.58 10.14 0.55
CA LEU A 99 22.54 10.46 1.99
C LEU A 99 22.57 11.96 2.24
N GLU A 100 23.38 12.71 1.47
CA GLU A 100 23.49 14.17 1.54
C GLU A 100 22.13 14.82 1.21
N GLU A 101 21.51 14.42 0.09
CA GLU A 101 20.20 14.92 -0.31
C GLU A 101 19.12 14.61 0.75
N ALA A 102 19.20 13.45 1.41
CA ALA A 102 18.26 13.08 2.44
C ALA A 102 18.35 13.95 3.70
N TYR A 103 19.54 14.46 4.05
CA TYR A 103 19.71 15.40 5.16
C TYR A 103 19.17 16.81 4.84
N GLU A 104 19.20 17.21 3.58
CA GLU A 104 18.67 18.49 3.10
C GLU A 104 17.16 18.42 2.73
N ALA A 105 16.58 17.23 2.76
CA ALA A 105 15.23 16.99 2.25
C ALA A 105 14.18 17.71 3.09
N VAL A 106 13.30 18.42 2.41
CA VAL A 106 12.11 19.06 2.99
C VAL A 106 10.86 18.23 2.72
N ARG A 107 9.82 18.47 3.50
CA ARG A 107 8.52 17.82 3.28
C ARG A 107 7.89 18.34 1.99
N THR A 108 7.40 17.43 1.19
CA THR A 108 6.60 17.67 0.00
C THR A 108 5.13 17.78 0.39
N PRO A 109 4.36 18.73 -0.18
CA PRO A 109 2.93 18.86 0.11
C PRO A 109 2.15 17.56 -0.15
N LYS A 110 1.20 17.24 0.71
CA LYS A 110 0.34 16.05 0.65
C LYS A 110 -0.19 15.76 -0.75
N LYS A 111 -0.67 16.79 -1.45
CA LYS A 111 -1.23 16.66 -2.80
C LYS A 111 -0.20 16.12 -3.80
N GLU A 112 1.04 16.57 -3.72
CA GLU A 112 2.12 16.12 -4.60
C GLU A 112 2.59 14.71 -4.22
N VAL A 113 2.59 14.38 -2.92
CA VAL A 113 2.85 13.01 -2.44
C VAL A 113 1.82 12.04 -2.99
N MET A 114 0.52 12.41 -2.96
CA MET A 114 -0.55 11.58 -3.54
C MET A 114 -0.41 11.43 -5.04
N ALA A 115 -0.09 12.52 -5.75
CA ALA A 115 0.13 12.44 -7.20
C ALA A 115 1.26 11.44 -7.53
N TYR A 116 2.34 11.46 -6.76
CA TYR A 116 3.42 10.49 -6.93
C TYR A 116 3.01 9.06 -6.53
N ALA A 117 2.18 8.90 -5.51
CA ALA A 117 1.62 7.59 -5.16
C ALA A 117 0.78 7.02 -6.30
N TYR A 118 -0.05 7.84 -6.96
CA TYR A 118 -0.82 7.41 -8.13
C TYR A 118 0.08 7.07 -9.31
N GLU A 119 1.11 7.88 -9.60
CA GLU A 119 2.10 7.57 -10.63
C GLU A 119 2.75 6.21 -10.41
N CYS A 120 3.13 5.90 -9.18
CA CYS A 120 3.69 4.59 -8.84
C CYS A 120 2.67 3.47 -9.02
N LEU A 121 1.41 3.67 -8.59
CA LEU A 121 0.36 2.67 -8.79
C LEU A 121 0.04 2.45 -10.28
N ASP A 122 0.09 3.50 -11.11
CA ASP A 122 -0.10 3.37 -12.56
C ASP A 122 1.00 2.54 -13.20
N LYS A 123 2.26 2.77 -12.83
CA LYS A 123 3.39 1.92 -13.26
C LYS A 123 3.24 0.47 -12.78
N ALA A 124 2.71 0.27 -11.58
CA ALA A 124 2.41 -1.06 -11.09
C ALA A 124 1.31 -1.74 -11.91
N ILE A 125 0.23 -1.01 -12.26
CA ILE A 125 -0.87 -1.52 -13.09
C ILE A 125 -0.39 -1.93 -14.48
N GLU A 126 0.58 -1.20 -15.06
CA GLU A 126 1.17 -1.53 -16.36
C GLU A 126 2.03 -2.80 -16.33
N LEU A 127 2.77 -3.02 -15.24
CA LEU A 127 3.81 -4.05 -15.15
C LEU A 127 3.35 -5.35 -14.47
N LEU A 128 2.34 -5.27 -13.59
CA LEU A 128 1.88 -6.43 -12.84
C LEU A 128 1.01 -7.37 -13.70
N PRO A 129 1.04 -8.68 -13.43
CA PRO A 129 0.15 -9.63 -14.07
C PRO A 129 -1.30 -9.47 -13.60
N ASP A 130 -2.25 -9.96 -14.38
CA ASP A 130 -3.67 -9.95 -14.03
C ASP A 130 -3.98 -10.89 -12.87
N SER A 131 -3.23 -12.00 -12.73
CA SER A 131 -3.41 -12.98 -11.67
C SER A 131 -2.09 -13.57 -11.21
N HIS A 132 -2.07 -14.08 -9.98
CA HIS A 132 -0.95 -14.83 -9.39
C HIS A 132 -1.45 -16.13 -8.77
N THR A 133 -0.55 -17.10 -8.69
CA THR A 133 -0.77 -18.27 -7.84
C THR A 133 -0.64 -17.83 -6.39
N GLY A 134 -1.77 -17.75 -5.68
CA GLY A 134 -1.87 -17.23 -4.31
C GLY A 134 -2.07 -15.72 -4.26
N GLN A 135 -2.61 -15.26 -3.12
CA GLN A 135 -3.06 -13.87 -2.92
C GLN A 135 -2.08 -13.05 -2.08
N GLN A 136 -0.82 -13.48 -2.02
CA GLN A 136 0.24 -12.84 -1.21
C GLN A 136 1.13 -11.91 -2.03
N ARG A 137 0.92 -11.83 -3.34
CA ARG A 137 1.64 -10.93 -4.24
C ARG A 137 0.65 -10.00 -4.93
N PRO A 138 1.00 -8.74 -5.13
CA PRO A 138 0.10 -7.81 -5.80
C PRO A 138 -0.10 -8.18 -7.27
N THR A 139 -1.29 -7.95 -7.75
CA THR A 139 -1.68 -8.06 -9.15
C THR A 139 -2.13 -6.69 -9.64
N LYS A 140 -2.39 -6.58 -10.94
CA LYS A 140 -2.97 -5.38 -11.54
C LYS A 140 -4.25 -4.94 -10.82
N GLY A 141 -5.16 -5.88 -10.54
CA GLY A 141 -6.41 -5.59 -9.85
C GLY A 141 -6.20 -5.11 -8.41
N VAL A 142 -5.19 -5.64 -7.69
CA VAL A 142 -4.82 -5.16 -6.35
C VAL A 142 -4.34 -3.70 -6.42
N ALA A 143 -3.50 -3.35 -7.40
CA ALA A 143 -3.03 -1.98 -7.57
C ALA A 143 -4.18 -1.01 -7.91
N LEU A 144 -5.13 -1.44 -8.75
CA LEU A 144 -6.36 -0.69 -9.05
C LEU A 144 -7.21 -0.49 -7.80
N GLY A 145 -7.44 -1.53 -7.01
CA GLY A 145 -8.21 -1.45 -5.77
C GLY A 145 -7.59 -0.51 -4.73
N ILE A 146 -6.27 -0.55 -4.58
CA ILE A 146 -5.53 0.37 -3.70
C ILE A 146 -5.60 1.82 -4.22
N LYS A 147 -5.47 2.02 -5.54
CA LYS A 147 -5.62 3.35 -6.15
C LYS A 147 -7.03 3.92 -5.93
N ALA A 148 -8.06 3.10 -6.15
CA ALA A 148 -9.45 3.49 -5.91
C ALA A 148 -9.69 3.88 -4.44
N ARG A 149 -9.15 3.10 -3.49
CA ARG A 149 -9.26 3.38 -2.05
C ARG A 149 -8.61 4.71 -1.66
N PHE A 150 -7.38 4.96 -2.11
CA PHE A 150 -6.72 6.23 -1.81
C PHE A 150 -7.43 7.41 -2.47
N ALA A 151 -7.87 7.27 -3.71
CA ALA A 151 -8.63 8.30 -4.39
C ALA A 151 -9.93 8.64 -3.64
N LEU A 152 -10.66 7.62 -3.16
CA LEU A 152 -11.84 7.80 -2.32
C LEU A 152 -11.53 8.58 -1.03
N TYR A 153 -10.46 8.23 -0.32
CA TYR A 153 -10.06 8.91 0.93
C TYR A 153 -9.59 10.35 0.73
N HIS A 154 -9.15 10.69 -0.48
CA HIS A 154 -8.69 12.02 -0.85
C HIS A 154 -9.71 12.82 -1.68
N GLU A 155 -10.96 12.34 -1.74
CA GLU A 155 -12.09 12.99 -2.43
C GLU A 155 -11.88 13.18 -3.94
N ASP A 156 -10.98 12.38 -4.53
CA ASP A 156 -10.78 12.28 -5.98
C ASP A 156 -11.74 11.24 -6.56
N TRP A 157 -13.01 11.63 -6.62
CA TRP A 157 -14.12 10.75 -6.99
C TRP A 157 -13.99 10.19 -8.41
N GLU A 158 -13.43 10.98 -9.33
CA GLU A 158 -13.24 10.56 -10.71
C GLU A 158 -12.20 9.42 -10.80
N THR A 159 -11.03 9.63 -10.22
CA THR A 159 -9.98 8.58 -10.15
C THR A 159 -10.46 7.35 -9.41
N ALA A 160 -11.22 7.51 -8.31
CA ALA A 160 -11.79 6.40 -7.55
C ALA A 160 -12.74 5.56 -8.40
N ALA A 161 -13.68 6.21 -9.11
CA ALA A 161 -14.64 5.54 -9.96
C ALA A 161 -13.96 4.81 -11.13
N GLN A 162 -13.03 5.48 -11.83
CA GLN A 162 -12.30 4.91 -12.97
C GLN A 162 -11.48 3.68 -12.56
N ALA A 163 -10.73 3.74 -11.46
CA ALA A 163 -9.91 2.63 -11.00
C ALA A 163 -10.78 1.44 -10.53
N ALA A 164 -11.88 1.70 -9.83
CA ALA A 164 -12.82 0.67 -9.41
C ALA A 164 -13.49 0.00 -10.61
N GLU A 165 -13.93 0.77 -11.61
CA GLU A 165 -14.55 0.25 -12.83
C GLU A 165 -13.56 -0.63 -13.62
N GLN A 166 -12.31 -0.20 -13.78
CA GLN A 166 -11.28 -1.01 -14.44
C GLN A 166 -11.05 -2.33 -13.70
N CYS A 167 -11.02 -2.31 -12.36
CA CYS A 167 -10.89 -3.52 -11.55
C CYS A 167 -12.07 -4.48 -11.76
N MET A 168 -13.31 -4.00 -11.73
CA MET A 168 -14.52 -4.79 -11.96
C MET A 168 -14.57 -5.36 -13.39
N ASN A 169 -14.18 -4.55 -14.38
CA ASN A 169 -14.20 -4.96 -15.79
C ASN A 169 -13.16 -6.03 -16.12
N SER A 170 -12.12 -6.20 -15.30
CA SER A 170 -11.14 -7.29 -15.45
C SER A 170 -11.77 -8.68 -15.27
N LYS A 171 -12.87 -8.78 -14.51
CA LYS A 171 -13.57 -10.03 -14.14
C LYS A 171 -12.69 -11.07 -13.44
N VAL A 172 -11.51 -10.67 -12.96
CA VAL A 172 -10.59 -11.52 -12.20
C VAL A 172 -11.13 -11.76 -10.79
N TYR A 173 -11.75 -10.73 -10.21
CA TYR A 173 -12.35 -10.77 -8.88
C TYR A 173 -13.87 -10.67 -8.97
N LYS A 174 -14.54 -11.28 -8.02
CA LYS A 174 -16.00 -11.17 -7.87
C LYS A 174 -16.37 -11.23 -6.40
N LEU A 175 -17.51 -10.65 -6.06
CA LEU A 175 -18.06 -10.77 -4.71
C LEU A 175 -18.35 -12.24 -4.38
N HIS A 176 -18.12 -12.62 -3.13
CA HIS A 176 -18.46 -13.94 -2.63
C HIS A 176 -19.98 -14.07 -2.46
N ASP A 177 -20.56 -15.18 -2.89
CA ASP A 177 -22.00 -15.38 -2.85
C ASP A 177 -22.56 -15.45 -1.41
N ASN A 178 -21.72 -15.85 -0.44
CA ASN A 178 -22.05 -15.91 0.97
C ASN A 178 -21.03 -15.15 1.81
N TYR A 179 -21.43 -14.01 2.37
CA TYR A 179 -20.57 -13.16 3.19
C TYR A 179 -19.99 -13.90 4.42
N GLY A 180 -20.77 -14.77 5.06
CA GLY A 180 -20.30 -15.54 6.23
C GLY A 180 -19.20 -16.55 5.93
N GLU A 181 -19.11 -17.03 4.68
CA GLU A 181 -18.05 -17.95 4.24
C GLU A 181 -16.75 -17.23 3.85
N LEU A 182 -16.81 -15.93 3.54
CA LEU A 182 -15.66 -15.13 3.17
C LEU A 182 -14.52 -15.22 4.20
N PHE A 183 -14.87 -15.27 5.49
CA PHE A 183 -13.92 -15.27 6.62
C PHE A 183 -13.48 -16.68 7.04
N LYS A 184 -14.03 -17.74 6.44
CA LYS A 184 -13.71 -19.12 6.79
C LYS A 184 -12.78 -19.82 5.80
N ALA A 185 -12.63 -19.24 4.60
CA ALA A 185 -11.86 -19.84 3.53
C ALA A 185 -10.44 -19.27 3.49
N ASP A 186 -9.45 -20.14 3.24
CA ASP A 186 -8.06 -19.72 2.99
C ASP A 186 -7.89 -18.96 1.66
N SER A 187 -8.87 -19.04 0.77
CA SER A 187 -8.93 -18.30 -0.49
C SER A 187 -10.39 -17.97 -0.83
N SER A 188 -10.61 -16.81 -1.40
CA SER A 188 -11.92 -16.36 -1.85
C SER A 188 -11.78 -15.60 -3.17
N PRO A 189 -12.77 -15.68 -4.07
CA PRO A 189 -12.77 -14.87 -5.29
C PRO A 189 -12.86 -13.36 -5.01
N GLU A 190 -13.29 -12.96 -3.83
CA GLU A 190 -13.35 -11.57 -3.38
C GLU A 190 -12.04 -11.12 -2.73
N LEU A 191 -11.26 -12.04 -2.15
CA LEU A 191 -10.01 -11.74 -1.48
C LEU A 191 -8.92 -11.43 -2.53
N MET A 192 -8.56 -10.17 -2.65
CA MET A 192 -7.61 -9.70 -3.66
C MET A 192 -6.16 -9.84 -3.21
N PHE A 193 -5.87 -9.52 -1.93
CA PHE A 193 -4.51 -9.47 -1.40
C PHE A 193 -4.53 -9.57 0.13
N TYR A 194 -3.59 -10.31 0.71
CA TYR A 194 -3.41 -10.36 2.16
C TYR A 194 -1.95 -10.58 2.55
N PHE A 195 -1.61 -10.13 3.73
CA PHE A 195 -0.33 -10.47 4.37
C PHE A 195 -0.52 -11.72 5.22
N LYS A 196 0.22 -12.77 4.89
CA LYS A 196 0.22 -13.97 5.73
C LYS A 196 1.08 -13.70 6.96
N GLY A 197 0.44 -13.63 8.13
CA GLY A 197 1.13 -13.68 9.41
C GLY A 197 1.39 -15.12 9.81
N ASP A 198 2.62 -15.48 10.15
CA ASP A 198 2.87 -16.73 10.85
C ASP A 198 2.38 -16.56 12.29
N LEU A 199 1.36 -17.32 12.67
CA LEU A 199 0.97 -17.48 14.08
C LEU A 199 2.02 -18.37 14.74
N THR A 200 3.17 -17.78 15.12
CA THR A 200 4.15 -18.43 15.99
C THR A 200 3.99 -17.99 17.42
#